data_91f01c5476ebe2020d961fcac3d85940
#
_entry.id   91f01c5476ebe2020d961fcac3d85940
#
_cell.length_a   1.000
_cell.length_b   1.000
_cell.length_c   1.000
_cell.angle_alpha   90.00
_cell.angle_beta   90.00
_cell.angle_gamma   90.00
#
_symmetry.space_group_name_H-M   'P 1'
#
loop_
_entity.id
_entity.type
_entity.pdbx_description
1 polymer ?
#
loop_
_entity_poly.entity_id
_entity_poly.type
_entity_poly.pdbx_seq_one_letter_code
_entity_poly.pdbx_strand_id
1 'polypeptide(L)'
;DGPALIFDIGGGSTELVLVDASGDAAPRIVDWVSAPWGVVSLTESELFDHGDADERAAAYGRMRARVADAFAPLARRLPREAEGRRLLGTSGTVTTLASLHLELPRYDRQAIDGLIVPSASMRSISTRLAGMTLAERQKLPCIGTERADLVVAGCAILESIMDIWPAERLGVADRGIREGILRGLMDRDGGKS
;
A
#
# COMPACT_ATOMS: atom_id res chain seq x y z
N ASP A 1 -7.71 -18.36 -5.41
CA ASP A 1 -8.70 -18.74 -4.40
C ASP A 1 -8.05 -18.74 -3.03
N GLY A 2 -8.78 -18.32 -1.98
CA GLY A 2 -8.30 -18.23 -0.62
C GLY A 2 -8.41 -16.85 0.00
N PRO A 3 -7.92 -16.67 1.26
CA PRO A 3 -8.01 -15.40 1.96
C PRO A 3 -7.12 -14.33 1.31
N ALA A 4 -7.62 -13.09 1.28
CA ALA A 4 -6.87 -11.93 0.81
C ALA A 4 -6.92 -10.81 1.85
N LEU A 5 -5.80 -10.14 2.06
CA LEU A 5 -5.74 -8.88 2.77
C LEU A 5 -5.63 -7.76 1.74
N ILE A 6 -6.68 -6.96 1.66
CA ILE A 6 -6.72 -5.76 0.82
C ILE A 6 -6.32 -4.58 1.69
N PHE A 7 -5.48 -3.70 1.18
CA PHE A 7 -5.11 -2.48 1.88
C PHE A 7 -5.14 -1.26 0.97
N ASP A 8 -5.51 -0.12 1.54
CA ASP A 8 -5.55 1.19 0.90
C ASP A 8 -4.78 2.20 1.77
N ILE A 9 -3.64 2.67 1.27
CA ILE A 9 -2.81 3.66 1.98
C ILE A 9 -3.30 5.04 1.58
N GLY A 10 -4.14 5.64 2.43
CA GLY A 10 -4.66 6.99 2.23
C GLY A 10 -3.72 8.09 2.71
N GLY A 11 -4.22 9.33 2.74
CA GLY A 11 -3.45 10.48 3.25
C GLY A 11 -3.28 10.45 4.78
N GLY A 12 -4.36 10.22 5.52
CA GLY A 12 -4.37 10.25 7.00
C GLY A 12 -4.47 8.90 7.67
N SER A 13 -4.91 7.87 6.95
CA SER A 13 -5.15 6.52 7.47
C SER A 13 -4.80 5.46 6.44
N THR A 14 -4.69 4.21 6.90
CA THR A 14 -4.57 3.03 6.06
C THR A 14 -5.69 2.06 6.41
N GLU A 15 -6.51 1.73 5.44
CA GLU A 15 -7.58 0.75 5.58
C GLU A 15 -7.04 -0.65 5.26
N LEU A 16 -7.37 -1.62 6.12
CA LEU A 16 -7.05 -3.03 5.98
C LEU A 16 -8.33 -3.85 6.00
N VAL A 17 -8.57 -4.63 4.97
CA VAL A 17 -9.79 -5.44 4.81
C VAL A 17 -9.41 -6.89 4.57
N LEU A 18 -9.81 -7.77 5.48
CA LEU A 18 -9.67 -9.20 5.31
C LEU A 18 -10.88 -9.74 4.54
N VAL A 19 -10.59 -10.39 3.43
CA VAL A 19 -11.61 -10.95 2.54
C VAL A 19 -11.39 -12.45 2.42
N ASP A 20 -12.48 -13.20 2.53
CA ASP A 20 -12.52 -14.60 2.15
C ASP A 20 -13.04 -14.69 0.70
N ALA A 21 -12.21 -15.19 -0.17
CA ALA A 21 -12.50 -15.43 -1.58
C ALA A 21 -12.33 -16.91 -1.94
N SER A 22 -12.67 -17.80 -1.00
CA SER A 22 -12.61 -19.24 -1.18
C SER A 22 -13.88 -19.73 -1.88
N GLY A 23 -13.74 -20.52 -2.94
CA GLY A 23 -14.81 -21.11 -3.71
C GLY A 23 -15.45 -20.17 -4.74
N ASP A 24 -16.57 -20.62 -5.33
CA ASP A 24 -17.26 -19.95 -6.45
C ASP A 24 -18.20 -18.81 -6.00
N ALA A 25 -18.35 -18.59 -4.70
CA ALA A 25 -19.19 -17.52 -4.17
C ALA A 25 -18.52 -16.14 -4.28
N ALA A 26 -19.32 -15.08 -4.27
CA ALA A 26 -18.78 -13.72 -4.21
C ALA A 26 -17.90 -13.52 -2.97
N PRO A 27 -16.77 -12.81 -3.08
CA PRO A 27 -15.88 -12.55 -1.95
C PRO A 27 -16.61 -11.91 -0.77
N ARG A 28 -16.32 -12.40 0.44
CA ARG A 28 -16.97 -11.94 1.68
C ARG A 28 -15.97 -11.21 2.56
N ILE A 29 -16.33 -10.01 3.01
CA ILE A 29 -15.54 -9.29 4.03
C ILE A 29 -15.67 -10.05 5.35
N VAL A 30 -14.52 -10.45 5.89
CA VAL A 30 -14.43 -11.16 7.19
C VAL A 30 -14.24 -10.15 8.32
N ASP A 31 -13.31 -9.22 8.16
CA ASP A 31 -13.05 -8.14 9.10
C ASP A 31 -12.43 -6.94 8.37
N TRP A 32 -12.51 -5.77 8.98
CA TRP A 32 -11.85 -4.57 8.47
C TRP A 32 -11.40 -3.68 9.62
N VAL A 33 -10.34 -2.95 9.40
CA VAL A 33 -9.79 -1.99 10.37
C VAL A 33 -9.21 -0.78 9.64
N SER A 34 -9.25 0.38 10.30
CA SER A 34 -8.54 1.57 9.86
C SER A 34 -7.39 1.84 10.82
N ALA A 35 -6.19 1.97 10.29
CA ALA A 35 -4.99 2.28 11.04
C ALA A 35 -4.70 3.80 10.96
N PRO A 36 -4.19 4.42 12.03
CA PRO A 36 -4.08 5.89 12.14
C PRO A 36 -2.85 6.48 11.41
N TRP A 37 -2.34 5.84 10.36
CA TRP A 37 -1.24 6.34 9.56
C TRP A 37 -1.56 6.26 8.06
N GLY A 38 -1.41 7.40 7.40
CA GLY A 38 -1.40 7.54 5.95
C GLY A 38 -0.17 8.33 5.50
N VAL A 39 -0.01 8.56 4.20
CA VAL A 39 1.21 9.18 3.65
C VAL A 39 1.42 10.61 4.14
N VAL A 40 0.37 11.39 4.31
CA VAL A 40 0.46 12.78 4.79
C VAL A 40 0.78 12.80 6.28
N SER A 41 -0.03 12.12 7.11
CA SER A 41 0.14 12.14 8.57
C SER A 41 1.50 11.56 8.99
N LEU A 42 2.01 10.54 8.29
CA LEU A 42 3.32 9.98 8.59
C LEU A 42 4.46 10.90 8.13
N THR A 43 4.36 11.53 6.96
CA THR A 43 5.34 12.51 6.48
C THR A 43 5.43 13.70 7.44
N GLU A 44 4.31 14.23 7.92
CA GLU A 44 4.27 15.34 8.88
C GLU A 44 4.85 14.96 10.25
N SER A 45 4.86 13.68 10.60
CA SER A 45 5.41 13.19 11.88
C SER A 45 6.94 13.11 11.91
N GLU A 46 7.61 13.17 10.75
CA GLU A 46 9.06 13.02 10.61
C GLU A 46 9.64 13.97 9.56
N LEU A 47 10.74 14.61 9.89
CA LEU A 47 11.50 15.49 8.98
C LEU A 47 12.42 14.65 8.09
N PHE A 48 11.86 13.80 7.24
CA PHE A 48 12.61 12.81 6.46
C PHE A 48 13.61 13.44 5.45
N ASP A 49 13.20 14.50 4.76
CA ASP A 49 14.01 15.11 3.69
C ASP A 49 15.09 16.07 4.19
N HIS A 50 15.28 16.16 5.50
CA HIS A 50 16.34 16.95 6.13
C HIS A 50 17.53 16.07 6.46
N GLY A 51 18.74 16.67 6.37
CA GLY A 51 19.97 16.03 6.78
C GLY A 51 20.63 15.17 5.71
N ASP A 52 21.61 14.40 6.16
CA ASP A 52 22.41 13.50 5.33
C ASP A 52 21.75 12.13 5.10
N ALA A 53 22.49 11.20 4.51
CA ALA A 53 21.97 9.86 4.21
C ALA A 53 21.65 9.04 5.47
N ASP A 54 22.45 9.20 6.52
CA ASP A 54 22.27 8.46 7.77
C ASP A 54 21.06 8.99 8.54
N GLU A 55 20.85 10.30 8.54
CA GLU A 55 19.67 10.94 9.13
C GLU A 55 18.40 10.55 8.41
N ARG A 56 18.39 10.47 7.06
CA ARG A 56 17.25 9.96 6.29
C ARG A 56 16.97 8.49 6.58
N ALA A 57 17.99 7.64 6.67
CA ALA A 57 17.84 6.24 7.03
C ALA A 57 17.26 6.08 8.44
N ALA A 58 17.73 6.88 9.39
CA ALA A 58 17.19 6.89 10.76
C ALA A 58 15.73 7.36 10.80
N ALA A 59 15.37 8.41 10.07
CA ALA A 59 13.99 8.89 9.96
C ALA A 59 13.06 7.84 9.33
N TYR A 60 13.51 7.17 8.27
CA TYR A 60 12.76 6.06 7.67
C TYR A 60 12.53 4.90 8.67
N GLY A 61 13.56 4.56 9.44
CA GLY A 61 13.44 3.58 10.53
C GLY A 61 12.40 3.97 11.57
N ARG A 62 12.35 5.25 11.97
CA ARG A 62 11.34 5.76 12.92
C ARG A 62 9.93 5.73 12.33
N MET A 63 9.76 6.09 11.04
CA MET A 63 8.47 5.94 10.35
C MET A 63 7.96 4.51 10.42
N ARG A 64 8.81 3.54 10.06
CA ARG A 64 8.45 2.10 10.11
C ARG A 64 8.09 1.65 11.53
N ALA A 65 8.85 2.06 12.54
CA ALA A 65 8.57 1.73 13.93
C ALA A 65 7.20 2.26 14.38
N ARG A 66 6.87 3.53 14.06
CA ARG A 66 5.56 4.13 14.37
C ARG A 66 4.40 3.36 13.74
N VAL A 67 4.56 2.97 12.48
CA VAL A 67 3.53 2.19 11.78
C VAL A 67 3.41 0.79 12.39
N ALA A 68 4.53 0.12 12.66
CA ALA A 68 4.53 -1.21 13.28
C ALA A 68 3.85 -1.21 14.66
N ASP A 69 4.11 -0.20 15.49
CA ASP A 69 3.48 -0.03 16.80
C ASP A 69 1.96 0.17 16.68
N ALA A 70 1.52 1.02 15.74
CA ALA A 70 0.11 1.28 15.50
C ALA A 70 -0.61 0.05 14.92
N PHE A 71 0.08 -0.76 14.10
CA PHE A 71 -0.50 -1.95 13.47
C PHE A 71 -0.44 -3.20 14.37
N ALA A 72 0.38 -3.22 15.40
CA ALA A 72 0.50 -4.37 16.31
C ALA A 72 -0.82 -4.83 16.94
N PRO A 73 -1.75 -3.94 17.41
CA PRO A 73 -3.08 -4.36 17.86
C PRO A 73 -3.91 -4.98 16.75
N LEU A 74 -3.78 -4.48 15.51
CA LEU A 74 -4.55 -4.93 14.35
C LEU A 74 -4.09 -6.32 13.89
N ALA A 75 -2.80 -6.62 14.02
CA ALA A 75 -2.24 -7.92 13.72
C ALA A 75 -2.83 -9.05 14.59
N ARG A 76 -3.38 -8.72 15.76
CA ARG A 76 -4.10 -9.67 16.63
C ARG A 76 -5.52 -9.95 16.13
N ARG A 77 -6.15 -8.99 15.48
CA ARG A 77 -7.49 -9.14 14.90
C ARG A 77 -7.44 -9.79 13.52
N LEU A 78 -6.45 -9.40 12.71
CA LEU A 78 -6.26 -9.93 11.36
C LEU A 78 -5.13 -10.98 11.40
N PRO A 79 -5.44 -12.28 11.44
CA PRO A 79 -4.45 -13.33 11.66
C PRO A 79 -3.28 -13.23 10.68
N ARG A 80 -2.04 -13.40 11.20
CA ARG A 80 -0.81 -13.32 10.39
C ARG A 80 -0.63 -14.51 9.48
N GLU A 81 -1.10 -15.66 9.93
CA GLU A 81 -0.89 -16.94 9.26
C GLU A 81 -2.19 -17.38 8.60
N ALA A 82 -2.23 -17.28 7.30
CA ALA A 82 -3.19 -18.00 6.48
C ALA A 82 -2.42 -18.52 5.27
N GLU A 83 -2.37 -19.82 5.14
CA GLU A 83 -1.76 -20.49 4.00
C GLU A 83 -2.41 -19.97 2.70
N GLY A 84 -1.59 -19.59 1.73
CA GLY A 84 -2.08 -19.03 0.47
C GLY A 84 -2.64 -17.61 0.52
N ARG A 85 -2.41 -16.85 1.62
CA ARG A 85 -2.87 -15.44 1.69
C ARG A 85 -2.26 -14.61 0.58
N ARG A 86 -3.12 -13.82 -0.05
CA ARG A 86 -2.75 -12.81 -1.03
C ARG A 86 -2.78 -11.41 -0.39
N LEU A 87 -1.81 -10.57 -0.74
CA LEU A 87 -1.87 -9.15 -0.49
C LEU A 87 -2.36 -8.43 -1.75
N LEU A 88 -3.27 -7.48 -1.60
CA LEU A 88 -3.77 -6.63 -2.67
C LEU A 88 -3.73 -5.16 -2.22
N GLY A 89 -2.91 -4.36 -2.87
CA GLY A 89 -2.80 -2.94 -2.59
C GLY A 89 -3.56 -2.09 -3.60
N THR A 90 -4.30 -1.09 -3.12
CA THR A 90 -5.16 -0.22 -3.94
C THR A 90 -4.80 1.25 -3.88
N SER A 91 -3.64 1.61 -3.36
CA SER A 91 -3.27 3.01 -3.12
C SER A 91 -2.40 3.61 -4.23
N GLY A 92 -2.32 4.96 -4.23
CA GLY A 92 -1.38 5.70 -5.08
C GLY A 92 0.08 5.34 -4.82
N THR A 93 0.45 4.93 -3.61
CA THR A 93 1.77 4.39 -3.29
C THR A 93 2.04 3.11 -4.08
N VAL A 94 1.13 2.14 -3.99
CA VAL A 94 1.31 0.83 -4.63
C VAL A 94 1.38 0.95 -6.14
N THR A 95 0.50 1.77 -6.74
CA THR A 95 0.50 2.00 -8.19
C THR A 95 1.74 2.75 -8.67
N THR A 96 2.29 3.66 -7.86
CA THR A 96 3.57 4.34 -8.16
C THR A 96 4.74 3.34 -8.14
N LEU A 97 4.83 2.49 -7.12
CA LEU A 97 5.88 1.48 -7.05
C LEU A 97 5.75 0.45 -8.17
N ALA A 98 4.53 0.07 -8.54
CA ALA A 98 4.27 -0.80 -9.69
C ALA A 98 4.73 -0.16 -11.01
N SER A 99 4.49 1.15 -11.20
CA SER A 99 4.98 1.90 -12.35
C SER A 99 6.50 1.92 -12.43
N LEU A 100 7.17 2.09 -11.28
CA LEU A 100 8.64 2.05 -11.19
C LEU A 100 9.19 0.63 -11.42
N HIS A 101 8.46 -0.40 -10.99
CA HIS A 101 8.81 -1.79 -11.25
C HIS A 101 8.81 -2.14 -12.73
N LEU A 102 7.84 -1.60 -13.47
CA LEU A 102 7.72 -1.77 -14.93
C LEU A 102 8.57 -0.75 -15.72
N GLU A 103 9.31 0.14 -15.03
CA GLU A 103 10.09 1.21 -15.66
C GLU A 103 9.28 2.07 -16.63
N LEU A 104 8.00 2.31 -16.32
CA LEU A 104 7.12 3.08 -17.17
C LEU A 104 7.59 4.54 -17.27
N PRO A 105 7.63 5.12 -18.49
CA PRO A 105 7.98 6.53 -18.69
C PRO A 105 6.90 7.49 -18.18
N ARG A 106 5.69 7.01 -18.01
CA ARG A 106 4.52 7.71 -17.47
C ARG A 106 3.56 6.71 -16.87
N TYR A 107 2.68 7.19 -16.00
CA TYR A 107 1.62 6.36 -15.44
C TYR A 107 0.72 5.76 -16.53
N ASP A 108 0.53 4.45 -16.49
CA ASP A 108 -0.35 3.70 -17.38
C ASP A 108 -1.23 2.74 -16.56
N ARG A 109 -2.50 3.11 -16.41
CA ARG A 109 -3.48 2.32 -15.67
C ARG A 109 -3.63 0.90 -16.20
N GLN A 110 -3.65 0.73 -17.51
CA GLN A 110 -3.88 -0.57 -18.13
C GLN A 110 -2.72 -1.55 -17.87
N ALA A 111 -1.51 -1.02 -17.77
CA ALA A 111 -0.33 -1.82 -17.44
C ALA A 111 -0.26 -2.22 -15.97
N ILE A 112 -0.91 -1.45 -15.08
CA ILE A 112 -0.75 -1.58 -13.61
C ILE A 112 -1.92 -2.32 -12.98
N ASP A 113 -3.16 -2.07 -13.43
CA ASP A 113 -4.36 -2.68 -12.83
C ASP A 113 -4.37 -4.19 -13.07
N GLY A 114 -4.38 -4.96 -11.99
CA GLY A 114 -4.25 -6.42 -12.02
C GLY A 114 -2.82 -6.96 -12.04
N LEU A 115 -1.80 -6.08 -12.02
CA LEU A 115 -0.40 -6.52 -11.98
C LEU A 115 -0.11 -7.29 -10.68
N ILE A 116 0.68 -8.36 -10.79
CA ILE A 116 1.21 -9.11 -9.65
C ILE A 116 2.72 -8.89 -9.59
N VAL A 117 3.19 -8.27 -8.52
CA VAL A 117 4.60 -7.91 -8.33
C VAL A 117 5.20 -8.74 -7.20
N PRO A 118 6.43 -9.25 -7.34
CA PRO A 118 7.14 -9.87 -6.22
C PRO A 118 7.31 -8.88 -5.06
N SER A 119 6.99 -9.28 -3.83
CA SER A 119 7.15 -8.43 -2.64
C SER A 119 8.60 -7.96 -2.46
N ALA A 120 9.58 -8.80 -2.85
CA ALA A 120 10.99 -8.42 -2.86
C ALA A 120 11.29 -7.22 -3.79
N SER A 121 10.62 -7.14 -4.95
CA SER A 121 10.75 -5.99 -5.86
C SER A 121 10.20 -4.71 -5.23
N MET A 122 9.04 -4.79 -4.57
CA MET A 122 8.46 -3.65 -3.86
C MET A 122 9.41 -3.15 -2.75
N ARG A 123 10.01 -4.06 -1.97
CA ARG A 123 11.00 -3.71 -0.94
C ARG A 123 12.24 -3.06 -1.53
N SER A 124 12.78 -3.61 -2.61
CA SER A 124 13.95 -3.04 -3.28
C SER A 124 13.70 -1.60 -3.75
N ILE A 125 12.53 -1.35 -4.35
CA ILE A 125 12.13 -0.01 -4.79
C ILE A 125 11.94 0.91 -3.59
N SER A 126 11.30 0.46 -2.51
CA SER A 126 11.11 1.23 -1.28
C SER A 126 12.44 1.64 -0.66
N THR A 127 13.39 0.70 -0.54
CA THR A 127 14.74 0.97 -0.03
C THR A 127 15.47 2.00 -0.91
N ARG A 128 15.38 1.85 -2.25
CA ARG A 128 15.96 2.81 -3.19
C ARG A 128 15.39 4.21 -2.99
N LEU A 129 14.06 4.34 -2.91
CA LEU A 129 13.39 5.64 -2.73
C LEU A 129 13.73 6.28 -1.38
N ALA A 130 13.81 5.49 -0.32
CA ALA A 130 14.21 5.97 1.01
C ALA A 130 15.66 6.46 1.05
N GLY A 131 16.58 5.94 0.23
CA GLY A 131 17.95 6.42 0.10
C GLY A 131 18.09 7.71 -0.71
N MET A 132 17.12 8.05 -1.57
CA MET A 132 17.17 9.21 -2.46
C MET A 132 16.79 10.50 -1.73
N THR A 133 17.36 11.61 -2.19
CA THR A 133 16.92 12.96 -1.83
C THR A 133 15.57 13.29 -2.51
N LEU A 134 14.88 14.31 -2.00
CA LEU A 134 13.63 14.80 -2.62
C LEU A 134 13.85 15.18 -4.10
N ALA A 135 14.94 15.88 -4.40
CA ALA A 135 15.27 16.32 -5.76
C ALA A 135 15.55 15.15 -6.73
N GLU A 136 16.09 14.04 -6.23
CA GLU A 136 16.28 12.82 -7.03
C GLU A 136 14.94 12.11 -7.27
N ARG A 137 14.10 11.99 -6.25
CA ARG A 137 12.75 11.38 -6.39
C ARG A 137 11.86 12.15 -7.37
N GLN A 138 11.93 13.50 -7.35
CA GLN A 138 11.18 14.36 -8.28
C GLN A 138 11.51 14.12 -9.76
N LYS A 139 12.72 13.61 -10.05
CA LYS A 139 13.15 13.28 -11.41
C LYS A 139 12.70 11.93 -11.91
N LEU A 140 12.18 11.09 -11.01
CA LEU A 140 11.72 9.76 -11.40
C LEU A 140 10.40 9.83 -12.18
N PRO A 141 10.29 9.09 -13.30
CA PRO A 141 9.03 8.92 -13.99
C PRO A 141 7.94 8.40 -13.01
N CYS A 142 6.71 8.80 -13.23
CA CYS A 142 5.53 8.35 -12.46
C CYS A 142 5.44 8.83 -11.00
N ILE A 143 6.43 9.51 -10.43
CA ILE A 143 6.34 10.12 -9.08
C ILE A 143 5.84 11.56 -9.19
N GLY A 144 6.55 12.39 -9.94
CA GLY A 144 6.26 13.82 -10.06
C GLY A 144 6.55 14.62 -8.79
N THR A 145 6.41 15.94 -8.89
CA THR A 145 6.71 16.87 -7.78
C THR A 145 5.73 16.75 -6.62
N GLU A 146 4.46 16.43 -6.90
CA GLU A 146 3.37 16.39 -5.91
C GLU A 146 3.40 15.17 -4.98
N ARG A 147 4.12 14.11 -5.36
CA ARG A 147 4.17 12.85 -4.60
C ARG A 147 5.54 12.50 -4.07
N ALA A 148 6.57 13.21 -4.49
CA ALA A 148 7.96 12.87 -4.18
C ALA A 148 8.29 12.98 -2.68
N ASP A 149 7.61 13.84 -1.95
CA ASP A 149 7.71 14.00 -0.50
C ASP A 149 6.92 12.91 0.25
N LEU A 150 5.79 12.46 -0.29
CA LEU A 150 4.88 11.52 0.36
C LEU A 150 5.23 10.05 0.10
N VAL A 151 5.95 9.76 -0.99
CA VAL A 151 6.18 8.37 -1.43
C VAL A 151 6.97 7.56 -0.41
N VAL A 152 7.89 8.17 0.32
CA VAL A 152 8.73 7.48 1.33
C VAL A 152 7.88 7.03 2.52
N ALA A 153 6.97 7.87 3.00
CA ALA A 153 6.01 7.47 4.03
C ALA A 153 5.12 6.31 3.56
N GLY A 154 4.68 6.34 2.29
CA GLY A 154 3.95 5.24 1.68
C GLY A 154 4.77 3.95 1.63
N CYS A 155 6.06 4.03 1.30
CA CYS A 155 6.99 2.89 1.36
C CYS A 155 7.11 2.32 2.78
N ALA A 156 7.23 3.17 3.80
CA ALA A 156 7.33 2.75 5.19
C ALA A 156 6.07 2.00 5.66
N ILE A 157 4.88 2.48 5.27
CA ILE A 157 3.61 1.81 5.57
C ILE A 157 3.53 0.47 4.83
N LEU A 158 3.83 0.44 3.53
CA LEU A 158 3.79 -0.78 2.73
C LEU A 158 4.74 -1.86 3.27
N GLU A 159 5.98 -1.49 3.61
CA GLU A 159 6.93 -2.44 4.19
C GLU A 159 6.46 -2.99 5.53
N SER A 160 5.87 -2.15 6.39
CA SER A 160 5.28 -2.58 7.66
C SER A 160 4.11 -3.55 7.46
N ILE A 161 3.27 -3.32 6.46
CA ILE A 161 2.20 -4.27 6.08
C ILE A 161 2.81 -5.61 5.66
N MET A 162 3.82 -5.60 4.78
CA MET A 162 4.48 -6.82 4.31
C MET A 162 5.29 -7.55 5.40
N ASP A 163 5.72 -6.86 6.46
CA ASP A 163 6.38 -7.48 7.61
C ASP A 163 5.39 -8.19 8.52
N ILE A 164 4.22 -7.59 8.71
CA ILE A 164 3.17 -8.12 9.59
C ILE A 164 2.39 -9.25 8.90
N TRP A 165 2.09 -9.09 7.63
CA TRP A 165 1.36 -10.05 6.80
C TRP A 165 2.21 -10.46 5.58
N PRO A 166 3.20 -11.33 5.77
CA PRO A 166 4.10 -11.69 4.69
C PRO A 166 3.37 -12.42 3.56
N ALA A 167 3.72 -12.05 2.34
CA ALA A 167 3.31 -12.72 1.11
C ALA A 167 4.45 -12.63 0.10
N GLU A 168 4.61 -13.64 -0.75
CA GLU A 168 5.65 -13.64 -1.78
C GLU A 168 5.38 -12.60 -2.88
N ARG A 169 4.11 -12.33 -3.11
CA ARG A 169 3.62 -11.46 -4.18
C ARG A 169 2.55 -10.51 -3.68
N LEU A 170 2.53 -9.35 -4.29
CA LEU A 170 1.55 -8.30 -4.07
C LEU A 170 0.75 -8.08 -5.36
N GLY A 171 -0.57 -8.18 -5.27
CA GLY A 171 -1.47 -7.73 -6.33
C GLY A 171 -1.64 -6.20 -6.27
N VAL A 172 -1.73 -5.58 -7.43
CA VAL A 172 -1.95 -4.14 -7.58
C VAL A 172 -3.32 -3.90 -8.19
N ALA A 173 -4.13 -3.06 -7.56
CA ALA A 173 -5.38 -2.59 -8.12
C ALA A 173 -5.41 -1.06 -8.14
N ASP A 174 -5.81 -0.50 -9.27
CA ASP A 174 -5.94 0.94 -9.43
C ASP A 174 -7.34 1.45 -9.04
N ARG A 175 -8.22 0.56 -8.61
CA ARG A 175 -9.56 0.88 -8.11
C ARG A 175 -9.57 0.77 -6.60
N GLY A 176 -9.78 1.91 -5.93
CA GLY A 176 -9.85 1.97 -4.49
C GLY A 176 -11.11 1.32 -3.91
N ILE A 177 -11.10 1.10 -2.60
CA ILE A 177 -12.23 0.57 -1.82
C ILE A 177 -13.51 1.38 -2.09
N ARG A 178 -13.40 2.69 -2.32
CA ARG A 178 -14.54 3.58 -2.64
C ARG A 178 -15.29 3.18 -3.91
N GLU A 179 -14.57 2.80 -4.97
CA GLU A 179 -15.20 2.34 -6.21
C GLU A 179 -15.92 1.00 -6.02
N GLY A 180 -15.35 0.11 -5.20
CA GLY A 180 -15.99 -1.15 -4.83
C GLY A 180 -17.30 -0.95 -4.07
N ILE A 181 -17.33 0.00 -3.13
CA ILE A 181 -18.56 0.36 -2.38
C ILE A 181 -19.61 0.92 -3.33
N LEU A 182 -19.24 1.86 -4.20
CA LEU A 182 -20.17 2.46 -5.18
C LEU A 182 -20.76 1.40 -6.10
N ARG A 183 -19.95 0.47 -6.59
CA ARG A 183 -20.42 -0.63 -7.44
C ARG A 183 -21.39 -1.54 -6.71
N GLY A 184 -21.07 -1.91 -5.45
CA GLY A 184 -21.97 -2.71 -4.61
C GLY A 184 -23.31 -2.03 -4.29
N LEU A 185 -23.33 -0.69 -4.19
CA LEU A 185 -24.57 0.09 -4.03
C LEU A 185 -25.38 0.10 -5.33
N MET A 186 -24.73 0.34 -6.48
CA MET A 186 -25.38 0.33 -7.79
C MET A 186 -25.99 -1.03 -8.13
N ASP A 187 -25.31 -2.13 -7.81
CA ASP A 187 -25.81 -3.49 -8.03
C ASP A 187 -27.05 -3.80 -7.16
N ARG A 188 -27.12 -3.24 -5.95
CA ARG A 188 -28.31 -3.36 -5.07
C ARG A 188 -29.49 -2.54 -5.56
N ASP A 189 -29.25 -1.37 -6.13
CA ASP A 189 -30.32 -0.49 -6.66
C ASP A 189 -30.77 -0.94 -8.05
N GLY A 190 -29.87 -1.48 -8.88
CA GLY A 190 -30.20 -2.02 -10.21
C GLY A 190 -30.94 -3.36 -10.19
N GLY A 191 -30.92 -4.10 -9.08
CA GLY A 191 -31.67 -5.37 -8.91
C GLY A 191 -33.14 -5.21 -8.51
N LYS A 192 -33.67 -3.98 -8.48
CA LYS A 192 -35.06 -3.66 -8.15
C LYS A 192 -35.88 -3.19 -9.36
N SER A 193 -35.61 -3.75 -10.54
CA SER A 193 -36.42 -3.52 -11.76
C SER A 193 -37.09 -4.81 -12.19
#